data_6ae88c28d5c1c7c15c63fd1371431595
#
_entry.id   6ae88c28d5c1c7c15c63fd1371431595
#
_cell.length_a   1.000
_cell.length_b   1.000
_cell.length_c   1.000
_cell.angle_alpha   90.00
_cell.angle_beta   90.00
_cell.angle_gamma   90.00
#
_symmetry.space_group_name_H-M   'P 1'
#
loop_
_entity.id
_entity.type
_entity.pdbx_description
1 polymer ?
#
loop_
_entity_poly.entity_id
_entity_poly.type
_entity_poly.pdbx_seq_one_letter_code
_entity_poly.pdbx_strand_id
1 'polypeptide(L)'
;MLQYPVQETRTPSHSTSDSSTSISPVLAPRPNSGVVKSKPRRRQTKAACMACRRRKSKCDGGRPSCKICIDKAISCQYSVEEGVTQQQATKEQLKSYKDVLALLRNSSSRDCDAIIHILKSMEDLNDACRFILDAPVLLPGK
;
A
#
# COMPACT_ATOMS: atom_id res chain seq x y z
N MET A 1 15.81 17.61 31.60
CA MET A 1 16.67 17.94 30.44
C MET A 1 17.11 16.61 29.84
N LEU A 2 16.49 16.18 28.75
CA LEU A 2 16.81 14.93 28.06
C LEU A 2 17.59 15.29 26.80
N GLN A 3 18.86 14.94 26.77
CA GLN A 3 19.75 15.15 25.63
C GLN A 3 19.59 13.96 24.67
N TYR A 4 19.30 14.24 23.41
CA TYR A 4 19.32 13.26 22.32
C TYR A 4 20.70 13.25 21.66
N PRO A 5 21.30 12.08 21.39
CA PRO A 5 22.57 12.03 20.68
C PRO A 5 22.36 12.26 19.17
N VAL A 6 23.15 13.18 18.63
CA VAL A 6 23.25 13.46 17.20
C VAL A 6 24.04 12.35 16.54
N GLN A 7 23.46 11.68 15.53
CA GLN A 7 24.11 10.68 14.71
C GLN A 7 24.81 11.37 13.52
N GLU A 8 26.11 11.17 13.43
CA GLU A 8 26.96 11.68 12.36
C GLU A 8 26.64 11.04 10.99
N THR A 9 26.50 11.88 9.99
CA THR A 9 26.30 11.50 8.59
C THR A 9 27.63 11.05 7.97
N ARG A 10 27.71 9.80 7.57
CA ARG A 10 28.84 9.28 6.75
C ARG A 10 28.57 9.59 5.28
N THR A 11 29.43 10.38 4.70
CA THR A 11 29.54 10.66 3.26
C THR A 11 30.15 9.45 2.52
N PRO A 12 29.62 9.04 1.35
CA PRO A 12 30.29 8.08 0.49
C PRO A 12 31.32 8.76 -0.42
N SER A 13 32.51 8.23 -0.43
CA SER A 13 33.65 8.63 -1.24
C SER A 13 33.44 8.29 -2.71
N HIS A 14 33.71 9.25 -3.57
CA HIS A 14 33.82 9.08 -5.01
C HIS A 14 35.11 8.36 -5.38
N SER A 15 35.01 7.29 -6.16
CA SER A 15 36.13 6.70 -6.88
C SER A 15 35.96 6.96 -8.37
N THR A 16 36.78 7.84 -8.89
CA THR A 16 37.03 8.03 -10.31
C THR A 16 37.91 6.89 -10.82
N SER A 17 37.53 6.29 -11.93
CA SER A 17 38.45 5.40 -12.68
C SER A 17 38.32 5.69 -14.17
N ASP A 18 39.48 5.91 -14.71
CA ASP A 18 39.87 6.41 -16.01
C ASP A 18 39.43 5.58 -17.23
N SER A 19 39.43 6.32 -18.30
CA SER A 19 39.26 6.00 -19.70
C SER A 19 40.18 4.86 -20.18
N SER A 20 39.63 3.99 -21.03
CA SER A 20 40.43 3.30 -22.05
C SER A 20 39.60 3.11 -23.32
N THR A 21 40.01 3.85 -24.31
CA THR A 21 39.65 3.78 -25.72
C THR A 21 40.02 2.42 -26.29
N SER A 22 39.11 1.73 -26.93
CA SER A 22 39.41 0.60 -27.82
C SER A 22 38.43 0.48 -28.95
N ILE A 23 38.90 0.83 -30.06
CA ILE A 23 38.71 0.53 -31.47
C ILE A 23 37.66 -0.55 -31.78
N SER A 24 36.68 -0.19 -32.60
CA SER A 24 35.68 -1.07 -33.23
C SER A 24 36.29 -2.03 -34.25
N PRO A 25 35.78 -3.22 -34.41
CA PRO A 25 35.77 -3.92 -35.67
C PRO A 25 34.35 -4.05 -36.24
N VAL A 26 34.31 -3.77 -37.52
CA VAL A 26 33.31 -3.76 -38.55
C VAL A 26 32.29 -4.93 -38.47
N LEU A 27 31.06 -4.54 -38.77
CA LEU A 27 29.83 -5.29 -38.99
C LEU A 27 29.97 -6.59 -39.77
N ALA A 28 29.29 -7.61 -39.25
CA ALA A 28 28.64 -8.64 -40.05
C ALA A 28 27.12 -8.59 -39.78
N PRO A 29 26.26 -8.64 -40.80
CA PRO A 29 24.82 -8.63 -40.61
C PRO A 29 24.35 -9.97 -40.04
N ARG A 30 23.76 -9.93 -38.84
CA ARG A 30 23.11 -11.10 -38.27
C ARG A 30 21.77 -11.33 -38.97
N PRO A 31 21.45 -12.57 -39.34
CA PRO A 31 20.15 -12.86 -39.93
C PRO A 31 19.03 -12.65 -38.91
N ASN A 32 18.04 -11.92 -39.35
CA ASN A 32 16.79 -11.66 -38.65
C ASN A 32 16.04 -12.97 -38.45
N SER A 33 16.09 -13.52 -37.27
CA SER A 33 15.40 -14.76 -36.96
C SER A 33 14.60 -14.63 -35.67
N GLY A 34 13.31 -14.70 -35.81
CA GLY A 34 12.42 -15.10 -34.76
C GLY A 34 11.60 -13.98 -34.14
N VAL A 35 10.38 -13.90 -34.64
CA VAL A 35 9.26 -13.31 -33.91
C VAL A 35 9.28 -13.90 -32.50
N VAL A 36 9.84 -13.13 -31.55
CA VAL A 36 9.77 -13.45 -30.14
C VAL A 36 8.31 -13.33 -29.75
N LYS A 37 7.59 -14.45 -29.73
CA LYS A 37 6.26 -14.51 -29.13
C LYS A 37 6.39 -14.03 -27.69
N SER A 38 6.04 -12.77 -27.45
CA SER A 38 5.99 -12.19 -26.13
C SER A 38 5.06 -13.04 -25.26
N LYS A 39 5.63 -13.70 -24.25
CA LYS A 39 4.82 -14.44 -23.27
C LYS A 39 3.73 -13.51 -22.74
N PRO A 40 2.46 -13.93 -22.72
CA PRO A 40 1.39 -13.08 -22.23
C PRO A 40 1.76 -12.58 -20.83
N ARG A 41 1.74 -11.27 -20.63
CA ARG A 41 2.00 -10.65 -19.34
C ARG A 41 1.01 -11.24 -18.35
N ARG A 42 1.51 -12.00 -17.38
CA ARG A 42 0.69 -12.53 -16.29
C ARG A 42 -0.02 -11.36 -15.62
N ARG A 43 -1.34 -11.44 -15.50
CA ARG A 43 -2.14 -10.41 -14.80
C ARG A 43 -1.57 -10.25 -13.40
N GLN A 44 -1.15 -9.04 -13.07
CA GLN A 44 -0.73 -8.72 -11.71
C GLN A 44 -1.97 -8.69 -10.83
N THR A 45 -1.91 -9.39 -9.70
CA THR A 45 -2.98 -9.36 -8.71
C THR A 45 -3.04 -7.99 -8.05
N LYS A 46 -4.24 -7.41 -7.89
CA LYS A 46 -4.43 -6.11 -7.27
C LYS A 46 -3.94 -6.06 -5.82
N ALA A 47 -4.13 -7.16 -5.08
CA ALA A 47 -3.62 -7.31 -3.73
C ALA A 47 -3.20 -8.76 -3.46
N ALA A 48 -2.06 -8.94 -2.81
CA ALA A 48 -1.61 -10.24 -2.33
C ALA A 48 -2.11 -10.49 -0.91
N CYS A 49 -2.41 -11.76 -0.57
CA CYS A 49 -2.82 -12.13 0.77
C CYS A 49 -1.68 -11.89 1.79
N MET A 50 -2.03 -11.76 3.06
CA MET A 50 -1.11 -11.51 4.18
C MET A 50 0.01 -12.56 4.28
N ALA A 51 -0.34 -13.83 4.10
CA ALA A 51 0.61 -14.93 4.17
C ALA A 51 1.64 -14.90 3.02
N CYS A 52 1.22 -14.63 1.79
CA CYS A 52 2.12 -14.49 0.64
C CYS A 52 3.01 -13.24 0.76
N ARG A 53 2.47 -12.14 1.29
CA ARG A 53 3.24 -10.91 1.56
C ARG A 53 4.39 -11.17 2.53
N ARG A 54 4.11 -11.76 3.71
CA ARG A 54 5.15 -12.06 4.70
C ARG A 54 6.25 -12.94 4.12
N ARG A 55 5.88 -13.91 3.27
CA ARG A 55 6.83 -14.84 2.63
C ARG A 55 7.44 -14.30 1.35
N LYS A 56 7.10 -13.07 0.94
CA LYS A 56 7.53 -12.46 -0.33
C LYS A 56 7.30 -13.37 -1.55
N SER A 57 6.26 -14.23 -1.49
CA SER A 57 5.90 -15.13 -2.57
C SER A 57 4.84 -14.52 -3.50
N LYS A 58 4.85 -14.93 -4.77
CA LYS A 58 3.87 -14.47 -5.75
C LYS A 58 2.48 -15.02 -5.37
N CYS A 59 1.51 -14.14 -5.19
CA CYS A 59 0.13 -14.50 -4.92
C CYS A 59 -0.66 -14.44 -6.23
N ASP A 60 -1.54 -15.40 -6.47
CA ASP A 60 -2.47 -15.39 -7.62
C ASP A 60 -3.74 -14.56 -7.36
N GLY A 61 -3.97 -14.18 -6.09
CA GLY A 61 -5.12 -13.37 -5.70
C GLY A 61 -6.45 -14.11 -5.65
N GLY A 62 -6.43 -15.45 -5.73
CA GLY A 62 -7.64 -16.27 -5.63
C GLY A 62 -8.36 -16.08 -4.29
N ARG A 63 -9.69 -15.99 -4.33
CA ARG A 63 -10.53 -15.86 -3.14
C ARG A 63 -11.51 -17.04 -3.05
N PRO A 64 -11.82 -17.52 -1.86
CA PRO A 64 -11.43 -17.03 -0.52
C PRO A 64 -9.97 -17.30 -0.18
N SER A 65 -9.31 -18.27 -0.81
CA SER A 65 -7.91 -18.61 -0.55
C SER A 65 -7.11 -18.70 -1.84
N CYS A 66 -5.91 -18.12 -1.85
CA CYS A 66 -5.00 -18.19 -2.98
C CYS A 66 -4.41 -19.62 -3.12
N LYS A 67 -4.07 -20.01 -4.33
CA LYS A 67 -3.56 -21.35 -4.66
C LYS A 67 -2.35 -21.73 -3.79
N ILE A 68 -1.40 -20.82 -3.60
CA ILE A 68 -0.20 -21.08 -2.77
C ILE A 68 -0.57 -21.36 -1.30
N CYS A 69 -1.58 -20.69 -0.76
CA CYS A 69 -2.02 -20.95 0.61
C CYS A 69 -2.76 -22.27 0.74
N ILE A 70 -3.55 -22.66 -0.28
CA ILE A 70 -4.20 -23.96 -0.36
C ILE A 70 -3.15 -25.07 -0.40
N ASP A 71 -2.19 -24.98 -1.33
CA ASP A 71 -1.12 -25.98 -1.51
C ASP A 71 -0.26 -26.17 -0.27
N LYS A 72 -0.14 -25.12 0.55
CA LYS A 72 0.66 -25.13 1.79
C LYS A 72 -0.17 -25.32 3.07
N ALA A 73 -1.47 -25.54 2.96
CA ALA A 73 -2.41 -25.68 4.08
C ALA A 73 -2.29 -24.53 5.11
N ILE A 74 -2.18 -23.26 4.62
CA ILE A 74 -1.97 -22.07 5.46
C ILE A 74 -3.18 -21.16 5.36
N SER A 75 -3.56 -20.55 6.48
CA SER A 75 -4.61 -19.55 6.55
C SER A 75 -4.35 -18.41 5.56
N CYS A 76 -5.33 -18.13 4.70
CA CYS A 76 -5.27 -17.12 3.67
C CYS A 76 -6.21 -15.98 4.02
N GLN A 77 -5.63 -14.82 4.38
CA GLN A 77 -6.39 -13.61 4.72
C GLN A 77 -5.94 -12.46 3.83
N TYR A 78 -6.90 -11.66 3.40
CA TYR A 78 -6.67 -10.45 2.64
C TYR A 78 -6.99 -9.23 3.51
N SER A 79 -6.13 -8.22 3.48
CA SER A 79 -6.32 -6.96 4.22
C SER A 79 -7.19 -5.95 3.47
N VAL A 80 -7.60 -6.27 2.24
CA VAL A 80 -8.42 -5.39 1.40
C VAL A 80 -9.48 -6.21 0.68
N GLU A 81 -10.56 -5.57 0.31
CA GLU A 81 -11.67 -6.17 -0.43
C GLU A 81 -11.27 -6.59 -1.84
N GLU A 82 -12.12 -7.42 -2.46
CA GLU A 82 -11.89 -7.88 -3.81
C GLU A 82 -11.95 -6.70 -4.79
N GLY A 83 -11.02 -6.69 -5.73
CA GLY A 83 -10.98 -5.63 -6.74
C GLY A 83 -10.26 -4.35 -6.31
N VAL A 84 -9.98 -4.17 -5.03
CA VAL A 84 -9.28 -2.99 -4.49
C VAL A 84 -7.78 -3.26 -4.35
N THR A 85 -6.95 -2.26 -4.68
CA THR A 85 -5.51 -2.34 -4.42
C THR A 85 -5.22 -1.91 -2.99
N GLN A 86 -4.10 -2.39 -2.43
CA GLN A 86 -3.67 -1.96 -1.09
C GLN A 86 -3.49 -0.45 -1.00
N GLN A 87 -2.92 0.15 -2.03
CA GLN A 87 -2.69 1.59 -2.08
C GLN A 87 -4.01 2.37 -2.07
N GLN A 88 -5.00 1.88 -2.81
CA GLN A 88 -6.32 2.50 -2.85
C GLN A 88 -7.02 2.40 -1.48
N ALA A 89 -7.03 1.22 -0.86
CA ALA A 89 -7.60 1.04 0.48
C ALA A 89 -6.93 1.96 1.52
N THR A 90 -5.59 2.06 1.51
CA THR A 90 -4.86 2.96 2.41
C THR A 90 -5.19 4.44 2.15
N LYS A 91 -5.37 4.82 0.87
CA LYS A 91 -5.75 6.20 0.51
C LYS A 91 -7.17 6.54 1.00
N GLU A 92 -8.10 5.63 0.84
CA GLU A 92 -9.48 5.79 1.30
C GLU A 92 -9.55 5.87 2.84
N GLN A 93 -8.81 5.00 3.53
CA GLN A 93 -8.68 5.02 4.98
C GLN A 93 -8.10 6.34 5.49
N LEU A 94 -7.02 6.83 4.86
CA LEU A 94 -6.43 8.12 5.23
C LEU A 94 -7.39 9.29 4.96
N LYS A 95 -8.19 9.18 3.90
CA LYS A 95 -9.23 10.17 3.60
C LYS A 95 -10.29 10.21 4.70
N SER A 96 -10.85 9.06 5.10
CA SER A 96 -11.87 9.02 6.16
C SER A 96 -11.35 9.56 7.49
N TYR A 97 -10.10 9.32 7.87
CA TYR A 97 -9.51 9.93 9.07
C TYR A 97 -9.42 11.45 8.97
N LYS A 98 -9.02 11.98 7.81
CA LYS A 98 -8.97 13.43 7.58
C LYS A 98 -10.36 14.06 7.64
N ASP A 99 -11.35 13.38 7.09
CA ASP A 99 -12.73 13.86 7.06
C ASP A 99 -13.31 13.91 8.49
N VAL A 100 -13.05 12.88 9.33
CA VAL A 100 -13.45 12.89 10.76
C VAL A 100 -12.73 14.00 11.54
N LEU A 101 -11.43 14.23 11.30
CA LEU A 101 -10.70 15.33 11.95
C LEU A 101 -11.24 16.69 11.51
N ALA A 102 -11.60 16.85 10.25
CA ALA A 102 -12.22 18.07 9.75
C ALA A 102 -13.62 18.28 10.36
N LEU A 103 -14.38 17.20 10.54
CA LEU A 103 -15.68 17.24 11.23
C LEU A 103 -15.51 17.69 12.66
N LEU A 104 -14.60 17.09 13.44
CA LEU A 104 -14.30 17.48 14.82
C LEU A 104 -13.92 18.95 14.93
N ARG A 105 -13.11 19.45 13.99
CA ARG A 105 -12.65 20.86 14.00
C ARG A 105 -13.80 21.86 13.78
N ASN A 106 -14.81 21.45 13.01
CA ASN A 106 -15.90 22.33 12.60
C ASN A 106 -17.21 22.10 13.38
N SER A 107 -17.26 21.10 14.26
CA SER A 107 -18.44 20.72 15.03
C SER A 107 -18.57 21.53 16.31
N SER A 108 -19.80 21.58 16.86
CA SER A 108 -20.05 22.16 18.19
C SER A 108 -19.43 21.29 19.29
N SER A 109 -19.26 21.83 20.49
CA SER A 109 -18.72 21.08 21.64
C SER A 109 -19.54 19.80 21.91
N ARG A 110 -20.86 19.86 21.83
CA ARG A 110 -21.74 18.71 22.04
C ARG A 110 -21.50 17.62 20.99
N ASP A 111 -21.36 18.01 19.71
CA ASP A 111 -21.12 17.06 18.64
C ASP A 111 -19.72 16.45 18.73
N CYS A 112 -18.73 17.23 19.15
CA CYS A 112 -17.38 16.73 19.43
C CYS A 112 -17.41 15.64 20.51
N ASP A 113 -18.14 15.86 21.60
CA ASP A 113 -18.25 14.86 22.69
C ASP A 113 -18.90 13.56 22.17
N ALA A 114 -19.92 13.66 21.33
CA ALA A 114 -20.55 12.51 20.71
C ALA A 114 -19.58 11.75 19.78
N ILE A 115 -18.85 12.46 18.92
CA ILE A 115 -17.85 11.86 18.03
C ILE A 115 -16.75 11.16 18.84
N ILE A 116 -16.24 11.81 19.87
CA ILE A 116 -15.21 11.24 20.74
C ILE A 116 -15.73 10.00 21.48
N HIS A 117 -16.99 10.02 21.92
CA HIS A 117 -17.60 8.87 22.55
C HIS A 117 -17.67 7.67 21.59
N ILE A 118 -18.08 7.88 20.34
CA ILE A 118 -18.14 6.83 19.32
C ILE A 118 -16.73 6.26 19.05
N LEU A 119 -15.72 7.13 18.86
CA LEU A 119 -14.33 6.71 18.64
C LEU A 119 -13.76 5.87 19.78
N LYS A 120 -14.20 6.11 21.02
CA LYS A 120 -13.76 5.36 22.20
C LYS A 120 -14.55 4.06 22.43
N SER A 121 -15.80 3.99 21.96
CA SER A 121 -16.67 2.84 22.18
C SER A 121 -16.46 1.71 21.18
N MET A 122 -15.94 2.01 20.00
CA MET A 122 -15.71 1.02 18.94
C MET A 122 -14.27 0.51 18.98
N GLU A 123 -14.09 -0.81 18.79
CA GLU A 123 -12.79 -1.46 18.82
C GLU A 123 -11.97 -1.15 17.55
N ASP A 124 -12.63 -1.15 16.37
CA ASP A 124 -11.98 -0.83 15.10
C ASP A 124 -12.18 0.64 14.73
N LEU A 125 -11.03 1.34 14.55
CA LEU A 125 -11.03 2.75 14.22
C LEU A 125 -11.61 3.06 12.82
N ASN A 126 -11.48 2.13 11.87
CA ASN A 126 -12.02 2.34 10.51
C ASN A 126 -13.54 2.26 10.53
N ASP A 127 -14.08 1.30 11.27
CA ASP A 127 -15.52 1.14 11.42
C ASP A 127 -16.12 2.33 12.18
N ALA A 128 -15.44 2.81 13.22
CA ALA A 128 -15.83 4.03 13.92
C ALA A 128 -15.87 5.26 13.00
N CYS A 129 -14.83 5.46 12.19
CA CYS A 129 -14.79 6.59 11.25
C CYS A 129 -15.88 6.47 10.17
N ARG A 130 -16.13 5.27 9.66
CA ARG A 130 -17.22 5.03 8.70
C ARG A 130 -18.57 5.33 9.32
N PHE A 131 -18.82 4.84 10.53
CA PHE A 131 -20.07 5.10 11.26
C PHE A 131 -20.31 6.59 11.48
N ILE A 132 -19.28 7.35 11.86
CA ILE A 132 -19.37 8.80 12.08
C ILE A 132 -19.69 9.54 10.77
N LEU A 133 -19.04 9.15 9.66
CA LEU A 133 -19.25 9.80 8.36
C LEU A 133 -20.58 9.46 7.71
N ASP A 134 -21.11 8.27 7.98
CA ASP A 134 -22.41 7.81 7.48
C ASP A 134 -23.60 8.30 8.33
N ALA A 135 -23.34 8.80 9.55
CA ALA A 135 -24.39 9.29 10.45
C ALA A 135 -24.92 10.66 9.99
N PRO A 136 -26.18 10.77 9.56
CA PRO A 136 -26.76 12.02 9.04
C PRO A 136 -26.89 13.11 10.11
N VAL A 137 -26.83 12.74 11.39
CA VAL A 137 -27.06 13.65 12.55
C VAL A 137 -25.82 14.50 12.88
N LEU A 138 -24.64 14.09 12.45
CA LEU A 138 -23.36 14.75 12.79
C LEU A 138 -22.84 15.68 11.68
N LEU A 139 -23.53 15.76 10.55
CA LEU A 139 -23.14 16.68 9.50
C LEU A 139 -23.74 18.07 9.80
N PRO A 140 -22.92 19.12 9.94
CA PRO A 140 -23.43 20.49 10.02
C PRO A 140 -24.27 20.73 8.77
N GLY A 141 -25.53 21.14 8.99
CA GLY A 141 -26.49 21.40 7.91
C GLY A 141 -25.87 22.29 6.83
N LYS A 142 -26.10 21.89 5.56
CA LYS A 142 -25.75 22.70 4.38
C LYS A 142 -26.53 24.00 4.39
#